data_b8554075155c59fe6ffdffdb09084f45
#
_entry.id   b8554075155c59fe6ffdffdb09084f45
#
_cell.length_a   1.000
_cell.length_b   1.000
_cell.length_c   1.000
_cell.angle_alpha   90.00
_cell.angle_beta   90.00
_cell.angle_gamma   90.00
#
_symmetry.space_group_name_H-M   'P 1'
#
loop_
_entity.id
_entity.type
_entity.pdbx_description
1 polymer ?
#
loop_
_entity_poly.entity_id
_entity_poly.type
_entity_poly.pdbx_seq_one_letter_code
_entity_poly.pdbx_strand_id
1 'polypeptide(L)'
;AEDQFQKAVEFYKHEDNWQNRMILGDSLLVMNSLLEKEGMRGKVQTIYMDPPYGIKFGSNWQVSTRNRDVKNNKVEDFIRQPEQVKAFRDTWELGIHSYLSYLRDRLIVARELLNESGSCFIQISDENLHHVREIMDEIFGADNFVSLISFTTTSGFPSNTLSRAGDYIVWYAKKMEQIKYRQLYKTKSVGDEGATKYKPVNEYSSVPKNIYPDNEYASIDSVTSQGETGSEQLFEFRGKSFSPPRGMHWKTSVDGLKRLAEKNRLVIEGNSIRFIRLLSDYPVFPINNLWTDV
;
A
#
# COMPACT_ATOMS: atom_id res chain seq x y z
N ALA A 1 28.56 -31.07 18.08
CA ALA A 1 28.12 -29.87 17.32
C ALA A 1 26.89 -30.19 16.45
N GLU A 2 26.88 -31.32 15.75
CA GLU A 2 25.76 -31.76 14.89
C GLU A 2 24.50 -32.07 15.69
N ASP A 3 24.64 -32.68 16.88
CA ASP A 3 23.51 -33.00 17.77
C ASP A 3 22.85 -31.74 18.40
N GLN A 4 23.63 -30.68 18.63
CA GLN A 4 23.05 -29.38 19.10
C GLN A 4 22.34 -28.61 17.99
N PHE A 5 22.79 -28.73 16.75
CA PHE A 5 22.14 -28.11 15.61
C PHE A 5 20.81 -28.82 15.27
N GLN A 6 20.80 -30.16 15.29
CA GLN A 6 19.57 -30.93 15.10
C GLN A 6 18.54 -30.65 16.20
N LYS A 7 18.93 -30.56 17.47
CA LYS A 7 18.06 -30.18 18.59
C LYS A 7 17.52 -28.73 18.44
N ALA A 8 18.33 -27.80 17.93
CA ALA A 8 17.89 -26.43 17.67
C ALA A 8 16.89 -26.38 16.51
N VAL A 9 17.04 -27.21 15.47
CA VAL A 9 16.08 -27.33 14.36
C VAL A 9 14.77 -27.96 14.83
N GLU A 10 14.80 -28.96 15.71
CA GLU A 10 13.60 -29.56 16.30
C GLU A 10 12.83 -28.60 17.20
N PHE A 11 13.52 -27.68 17.90
CA PHE A 11 12.89 -26.67 18.76
C PHE A 11 12.00 -25.68 17.98
N TYR A 12 12.30 -25.43 16.71
CA TYR A 12 11.51 -24.55 15.83
C TYR A 12 10.50 -25.30 14.94
N LYS A 13 10.29 -26.59 15.16
CA LYS A 13 9.31 -27.37 14.41
C LYS A 13 7.90 -27.01 14.88
N HIS A 14 7.13 -26.35 14.00
CA HIS A 14 5.72 -26.08 14.24
C HIS A 14 4.92 -27.39 14.25
N GLU A 15 3.81 -27.46 14.99
CA GLU A 15 2.93 -28.65 15.06
C GLU A 15 2.50 -29.12 13.66
N ASP A 16 2.37 -28.21 12.70
CA ASP A 16 2.02 -28.49 11.29
C ASP A 16 3.23 -28.75 10.38
N ASN A 17 4.40 -29.06 10.92
CA ASN A 17 5.67 -29.20 10.16
C ASN A 17 6.12 -27.93 9.42
N TRP A 18 5.62 -26.76 9.79
CA TRP A 18 6.02 -25.50 9.19
C TRP A 18 7.34 -25.01 9.76
N GLN A 19 8.26 -24.58 8.90
CA GLN A 19 9.57 -24.06 9.29
C GLN A 19 9.86 -22.77 8.54
N ASN A 20 10.35 -21.75 9.28
CA ASN A 20 11.00 -20.62 8.65
C ASN A 20 12.37 -21.06 8.13
N ARG A 21 12.66 -20.76 6.86
CA ARG A 21 13.93 -21.12 6.22
C ARG A 21 14.62 -19.88 5.71
N MET A 22 15.92 -19.79 5.93
CA MET A 22 16.79 -18.85 5.25
C MET A 22 17.68 -19.66 4.31
N ILE A 23 17.62 -19.38 3.01
CA ILE A 23 18.32 -20.13 1.99
C ILE A 23 19.28 -19.19 1.28
N LEU A 24 20.58 -19.50 1.34
CA LEU A 24 21.62 -18.78 0.62
C LEU A 24 21.81 -19.42 -0.75
N GLY A 25 21.78 -18.62 -1.82
CA GLY A 25 22.00 -19.07 -3.18
C GLY A 25 21.30 -18.21 -4.23
N ASP A 26 21.48 -18.54 -5.50
CA ASP A 26 20.75 -17.91 -6.60
C ASP A 26 19.24 -18.21 -6.46
N SER A 27 18.42 -17.15 -6.37
CA SER A 27 16.99 -17.27 -6.15
C SER A 27 16.26 -18.06 -7.25
N LEU A 28 16.73 -18.04 -8.49
CA LEU A 28 16.16 -18.84 -9.58
C LEU A 28 16.36 -20.33 -9.32
N LEU A 29 17.57 -20.74 -8.93
CA LEU A 29 17.88 -22.14 -8.60
C LEU A 29 17.13 -22.60 -7.35
N VAL A 30 17.05 -21.76 -6.33
CA VAL A 30 16.30 -22.04 -5.11
C VAL A 30 14.80 -22.23 -5.40
N MET A 31 14.18 -21.30 -6.11
CA MET A 31 12.76 -21.39 -6.45
C MET A 31 12.45 -22.61 -7.33
N ASN A 32 13.29 -22.95 -8.30
CA ASN A 32 13.16 -24.19 -9.09
C ASN A 32 13.28 -25.43 -8.21
N SER A 33 14.21 -25.45 -7.26
CA SER A 33 14.33 -26.56 -6.31
C SER A 33 13.09 -26.72 -5.42
N LEU A 34 12.50 -25.62 -4.97
CA LEU A 34 11.23 -25.64 -4.23
C LEU A 34 10.08 -26.19 -5.08
N LEU A 35 10.02 -25.84 -6.38
CA LEU A 35 9.01 -26.39 -7.30
C LEU A 35 9.16 -27.88 -7.52
N GLU A 36 10.37 -28.32 -7.90
CA GLU A 36 10.61 -29.68 -8.43
C GLU A 36 10.86 -30.71 -7.34
N LYS A 37 11.58 -30.32 -6.27
CA LYS A 37 11.99 -31.27 -5.20
C LYS A 37 11.08 -31.23 -3.98
N GLU A 38 10.53 -30.06 -3.63
CA GLU A 38 9.68 -29.93 -2.45
C GLU A 38 8.18 -29.83 -2.77
N GLY A 39 7.83 -29.91 -4.04
CA GLY A 39 6.43 -29.91 -4.49
C GLY A 39 5.66 -28.64 -4.09
N MET A 40 6.33 -27.49 -4.07
CA MET A 40 5.74 -26.20 -3.65
C MET A 40 4.95 -25.50 -4.75
N ARG A 41 4.76 -26.11 -5.91
CA ARG A 41 3.96 -25.57 -7.01
C ARG A 41 2.54 -25.25 -6.52
N GLY A 42 2.11 -24.00 -6.73
CA GLY A 42 0.77 -23.55 -6.35
C GLY A 42 0.49 -23.50 -4.84
N LYS A 43 1.52 -23.52 -3.98
CA LYS A 43 1.32 -23.54 -2.51
C LYS A 43 1.69 -22.22 -1.82
N VAL A 44 2.42 -21.34 -2.48
CA VAL A 44 2.88 -20.08 -1.88
C VAL A 44 1.77 -19.03 -1.96
N GLN A 45 1.45 -18.38 -0.85
CA GLN A 45 0.40 -17.36 -0.80
C GLN A 45 0.92 -15.98 -1.21
N THR A 46 2.16 -15.65 -0.86
CA THR A 46 2.73 -14.33 -1.10
C THR A 46 4.20 -14.44 -1.47
N ILE A 47 4.61 -13.72 -2.49
CA ILE A 47 6.00 -13.52 -2.87
C ILE A 47 6.29 -12.04 -2.85
N TYR A 48 7.33 -11.66 -2.13
CA TYR A 48 7.90 -10.31 -2.14
C TYR A 48 9.31 -10.38 -2.70
N MET A 49 9.57 -9.58 -3.73
CA MET A 49 10.87 -9.48 -4.37
C MET A 49 11.43 -8.06 -4.19
N ASP A 50 12.67 -8.00 -3.73
CA ASP A 50 13.49 -6.78 -3.73
C ASP A 50 14.72 -7.05 -4.62
N PRO A 51 14.56 -6.97 -5.96
CA PRO A 51 15.65 -7.25 -6.89
C PRO A 51 16.63 -6.07 -6.97
N PRO A 52 17.83 -6.27 -7.53
CA PRO A 52 18.64 -5.14 -7.97
C PRO A 52 17.82 -4.24 -8.89
N TYR A 53 17.87 -2.91 -8.68
CA TYR A 53 16.99 -1.97 -9.41
C TYR A 53 17.43 -1.70 -10.86
N GLY A 54 18.52 -2.32 -11.31
CA GLY A 54 19.03 -2.17 -12.68
C GLY A 54 19.58 -0.78 -13.01
N ILE A 55 19.85 0.03 -12.01
CA ILE A 55 20.41 1.38 -12.13
C ILE A 55 21.91 1.34 -12.40
N LYS A 56 22.44 2.36 -13.11
CA LYS A 56 23.87 2.51 -13.27
C LYS A 56 24.53 2.82 -11.92
N PHE A 57 25.62 2.12 -11.62
CA PHE A 57 26.41 2.40 -10.43
C PHE A 57 26.94 3.85 -10.48
N GLY A 58 26.62 4.64 -9.56
CA GLY A 58 27.06 6.03 -9.50
C GLY A 58 26.26 6.86 -8.50
N SER A 59 25.14 6.36 -8.08
CA SER A 59 24.25 7.09 -7.22
C SER A 59 23.85 6.30 -5.97
N ASN A 60 24.65 6.15 -4.95
CA ASN A 60 24.21 5.84 -3.58
C ASN A 60 24.60 4.51 -2.92
N TRP A 61 25.55 3.73 -3.39
CA TRP A 61 26.06 2.63 -2.56
C TRP A 61 27.41 2.97 -1.93
N GLN A 62 27.40 3.29 -0.66
CA GLN A 62 28.61 3.31 0.16
C GLN A 62 28.97 1.88 0.55
N VAL A 63 29.89 1.25 -0.16
CA VAL A 63 30.40 -0.08 0.15
C VAL A 63 31.47 -0.07 1.25
N SER A 64 32.01 1.09 1.56
CA SER A 64 33.07 1.27 2.55
C SER A 64 32.85 2.52 3.38
N THR A 65 32.98 2.41 4.69
CA THR A 65 33.01 3.55 5.63
C THR A 65 34.25 4.42 5.47
N ARG A 66 35.22 4.03 4.63
CA ARG A 66 36.48 4.72 4.42
C ARG A 66 36.58 5.53 3.14
N ASN A 67 35.79 5.24 2.10
CA ASN A 67 35.81 5.98 0.83
C ASN A 67 34.42 6.48 0.45
N ARG A 68 34.30 7.79 0.23
CA ARG A 68 33.08 8.48 -0.12
C ARG A 68 32.67 8.39 -1.61
N ASP A 69 33.61 8.07 -2.49
CA ASP A 69 33.41 8.08 -3.93
C ASP A 69 33.53 6.64 -4.49
N VAL A 70 32.40 6.09 -4.93
CA VAL A 70 32.36 4.85 -5.70
C VAL A 70 32.47 5.20 -7.19
N LYS A 71 33.53 4.76 -7.87
CA LYS A 71 33.70 4.97 -9.32
C LYS A 71 33.30 3.72 -10.08
N ASN A 72 32.54 3.90 -11.16
CA ASN A 72 32.20 2.82 -12.09
C ASN A 72 33.49 2.05 -12.50
N ASN A 73 33.45 0.69 -12.45
CA ASN A 73 34.49 -0.25 -12.87
C ASN A 73 35.66 -0.53 -11.92
N LYS A 74 35.58 -0.24 -10.64
CA LYS A 74 36.59 -0.78 -9.70
C LYS A 74 36.02 -2.00 -8.96
N VAL A 75 36.61 -3.16 -9.23
CA VAL A 75 36.26 -4.48 -8.62
C VAL A 75 36.40 -4.48 -7.10
N GLU A 76 37.20 -3.55 -6.56
CA GLU A 76 37.50 -3.42 -5.13
C GLU A 76 36.33 -2.82 -4.32
N ASP A 77 35.35 -2.20 -4.99
CA ASP A 77 34.19 -1.56 -4.36
C ASP A 77 32.97 -2.51 -4.21
N PHE A 78 33.10 -3.77 -4.58
CA PHE A 78 32.03 -4.76 -4.51
C PHE A 78 32.02 -5.56 -3.21
N ILE A 79 30.85 -5.69 -2.59
CA ILE A 79 30.64 -6.65 -1.52
C ILE A 79 30.81 -8.08 -2.11
N ARG A 80 31.55 -8.94 -1.39
CA ARG A 80 31.98 -10.29 -1.83
C ARG A 80 30.85 -11.32 -1.96
N GLN A 81 29.69 -10.94 -2.48
CA GLN A 81 28.64 -11.92 -2.81
C GLN A 81 28.68 -12.19 -4.32
N PRO A 82 29.10 -13.40 -4.75
CA PRO A 82 29.32 -13.74 -6.17
C PRO A 82 28.09 -13.53 -7.06
N GLU A 83 26.88 -13.70 -6.48
CA GLU A 83 25.62 -13.57 -7.21
C GLU A 83 25.26 -12.11 -7.50
N GLN A 84 25.53 -11.20 -6.55
CA GLN A 84 25.34 -9.76 -6.78
C GLN A 84 26.33 -9.25 -7.82
N VAL A 85 27.59 -9.67 -7.73
CA VAL A 85 28.62 -9.31 -8.72
C VAL A 85 28.23 -9.82 -10.11
N LYS A 86 27.69 -11.03 -10.23
CA LYS A 86 27.23 -11.60 -11.49
C LYS A 86 26.03 -10.86 -12.05
N ALA A 87 25.02 -10.59 -11.24
CA ALA A 87 23.82 -9.83 -11.65
C ALA A 87 24.19 -8.41 -12.12
N PHE A 88 25.09 -7.74 -11.40
CA PHE A 88 25.60 -6.42 -11.79
C PHE A 88 26.47 -6.47 -13.04
N ARG A 89 27.37 -7.45 -13.17
CA ARG A 89 28.21 -7.64 -14.35
C ARG A 89 27.36 -7.86 -15.61
N ASP A 90 26.40 -8.78 -15.52
CA ASP A 90 25.52 -9.13 -16.63
C ASP A 90 24.63 -7.94 -17.05
N THR A 91 24.17 -7.13 -16.09
CA THR A 91 23.40 -5.92 -16.38
C THR A 91 24.22 -4.87 -17.10
N TRP A 92 25.54 -4.80 -16.87
CA TRP A 92 26.41 -3.79 -17.48
C TRP A 92 27.06 -4.22 -18.79
N GLU A 93 27.37 -5.49 -18.97
CA GLU A 93 27.92 -5.96 -20.24
C GLU A 93 26.89 -5.95 -21.37
N LEU A 94 25.64 -6.30 -21.08
CA LEU A 94 24.57 -6.42 -22.08
C LEU A 94 23.46 -5.35 -21.91
N GLY A 95 23.61 -4.44 -20.95
CA GLY A 95 22.66 -3.37 -20.69
C GLY A 95 21.34 -3.82 -20.06
N ILE A 96 20.30 -3.02 -20.23
CA ILE A 96 18.98 -3.23 -19.61
C ILE A 96 18.35 -4.59 -19.98
N HIS A 97 18.60 -5.10 -21.17
CA HIS A 97 17.99 -6.36 -21.64
C HIS A 97 18.40 -7.57 -20.80
N SER A 98 19.66 -7.66 -20.34
CA SER A 98 20.08 -8.76 -19.46
C SER A 98 19.44 -8.66 -18.08
N TYR A 99 19.26 -7.46 -17.56
CA TYR A 99 18.51 -7.23 -16.32
C TYR A 99 17.05 -7.69 -16.47
N LEU A 100 16.39 -7.31 -17.56
CA LEU A 100 14.99 -7.68 -17.79
C LEU A 100 14.83 -9.20 -17.97
N SER A 101 15.76 -9.86 -18.68
CA SER A 101 15.77 -11.32 -18.79
C SER A 101 15.99 -12.00 -17.43
N TYR A 102 16.93 -11.51 -16.64
CA TYR A 102 17.17 -11.99 -15.28
C TYR A 102 15.90 -11.90 -14.40
N LEU A 103 15.20 -10.78 -14.46
CA LEU A 103 13.96 -10.58 -13.69
C LEU A 103 12.82 -11.45 -14.21
N ARG A 104 12.66 -11.53 -15.55
CA ARG A 104 11.63 -12.33 -16.20
C ARG A 104 11.71 -13.81 -15.82
N ASP A 105 12.89 -14.40 -15.85
CA ASP A 105 13.07 -15.82 -15.51
C ASP A 105 12.63 -16.12 -14.07
N ARG A 106 12.94 -15.23 -13.12
CA ARG A 106 12.54 -15.37 -11.73
C ARG A 106 11.06 -15.18 -11.51
N LEU A 107 10.45 -14.26 -12.24
CA LEU A 107 9.01 -14.00 -12.15
C LEU A 107 8.16 -15.14 -12.71
N ILE A 108 8.62 -15.80 -13.78
CA ILE A 108 7.96 -17.00 -14.32
C ILE A 108 7.89 -18.08 -13.24
N VAL A 109 9.02 -18.37 -12.59
CA VAL A 109 9.10 -19.38 -11.54
C VAL A 109 8.30 -18.96 -10.30
N ALA A 110 8.35 -17.70 -9.92
CA ALA A 110 7.57 -17.15 -8.83
C ALA A 110 6.04 -17.33 -9.07
N ARG A 111 5.55 -17.08 -10.29
CA ARG A 111 4.16 -17.29 -10.64
C ARG A 111 3.75 -18.75 -10.49
N GLU A 112 4.62 -19.70 -10.83
CA GLU A 112 4.37 -21.14 -10.68
C GLU A 112 4.28 -21.56 -9.20
N LEU A 113 5.06 -20.95 -8.31
CA LEU A 113 5.02 -21.19 -6.88
C LEU A 113 3.71 -20.67 -6.24
N LEU A 114 3.15 -19.56 -6.74
CA LEU A 114 1.96 -18.95 -6.18
C LEU A 114 0.72 -19.85 -6.35
N ASN A 115 -0.10 -19.91 -5.31
CA ASN A 115 -1.46 -20.46 -5.41
C ASN A 115 -2.39 -19.46 -6.14
N GLU A 116 -3.58 -19.92 -6.52
CA GLU A 116 -4.51 -19.13 -7.34
C GLU A 116 -4.99 -17.82 -6.66
N SER A 117 -5.01 -17.78 -5.32
CA SER A 117 -5.36 -16.60 -4.54
C SER A 117 -4.13 -15.78 -4.11
N GLY A 118 -2.94 -16.13 -4.61
CA GLY A 118 -1.67 -15.57 -4.20
C GLY A 118 -1.36 -14.23 -4.83
N SER A 119 -0.40 -13.53 -4.24
CA SER A 119 0.05 -12.20 -4.64
C SER A 119 1.57 -12.14 -4.82
N CYS A 120 2.01 -11.39 -5.83
CA CYS A 120 3.40 -11.05 -6.07
C CYS A 120 3.61 -9.55 -5.90
N PHE A 121 4.61 -9.17 -5.12
CA PHE A 121 5.02 -7.79 -4.87
C PHE A 121 6.46 -7.63 -5.33
N ILE A 122 6.74 -6.56 -6.09
CA ILE A 122 8.09 -6.21 -6.51
C ILE A 122 8.39 -4.79 -6.11
N GLN A 123 9.44 -4.61 -5.31
CA GLN A 123 9.97 -3.31 -4.98
C GLN A 123 10.90 -2.83 -6.08
N ILE A 124 10.74 -1.58 -6.53
CA ILE A 124 11.53 -1.00 -7.62
C ILE A 124 11.57 0.53 -7.52
N SER A 125 12.60 1.12 -8.12
CA SER A 125 12.70 2.56 -8.30
C SER A 125 11.94 3.06 -9.53
N ASP A 126 11.74 4.38 -9.59
CA ASP A 126 11.10 5.06 -10.72
C ASP A 126 11.82 4.83 -12.07
N GLU A 127 13.14 4.65 -12.06
CA GLU A 127 13.94 4.48 -13.28
C GLU A 127 13.48 3.30 -14.15
N ASN A 128 13.22 2.15 -13.51
CA ASN A 128 12.86 0.91 -14.20
C ASN A 128 11.42 0.42 -13.91
N LEU A 129 10.62 1.23 -13.21
CA LEU A 129 9.23 0.90 -12.88
C LEU A 129 8.40 0.48 -14.11
N HIS A 130 8.53 1.22 -15.22
CA HIS A 130 7.80 0.96 -16.46
C HIS A 130 8.17 -0.39 -17.06
N HIS A 131 9.45 -0.75 -17.06
CA HIS A 131 9.92 -2.06 -17.55
C HIS A 131 9.44 -3.22 -16.68
N VAL A 132 9.52 -3.05 -15.34
CA VAL A 132 9.01 -4.06 -14.41
C VAL A 132 7.51 -4.25 -14.60
N ARG A 133 6.76 -3.17 -14.80
CA ARG A 133 5.33 -3.22 -15.05
C ARG A 133 5.00 -3.99 -16.33
N GLU A 134 5.70 -3.74 -17.43
CA GLU A 134 5.51 -4.45 -18.70
C GLU A 134 5.81 -5.95 -18.59
N ILE A 135 6.89 -6.33 -17.91
CA ILE A 135 7.20 -7.75 -17.67
C ILE A 135 6.13 -8.43 -16.79
N MET A 136 5.65 -7.73 -15.79
CA MET A 136 4.58 -8.26 -14.94
C MET A 136 3.25 -8.42 -15.71
N ASP A 137 2.92 -7.48 -16.61
CA ASP A 137 1.77 -7.59 -17.51
C ASP A 137 1.91 -8.81 -18.45
N GLU A 138 3.12 -9.08 -18.99
CA GLU A 138 3.40 -10.27 -19.83
C GLU A 138 3.22 -11.58 -19.04
N ILE A 139 3.76 -11.65 -17.81
CA ILE A 139 3.83 -12.90 -17.06
C ILE A 139 2.52 -13.17 -16.31
N PHE A 140 1.97 -12.19 -15.61
CA PHE A 140 0.79 -12.34 -14.78
C PHE A 140 -0.52 -12.04 -15.53
N GLY A 141 -0.45 -11.25 -16.60
CA GLY A 141 -1.59 -10.68 -17.32
C GLY A 141 -1.97 -9.31 -16.76
N ALA A 142 -2.23 -8.34 -17.64
CA ALA A 142 -2.59 -6.97 -17.25
C ALA A 142 -3.84 -6.89 -16.36
N ASP A 143 -4.81 -7.79 -16.57
CA ASP A 143 -6.05 -7.86 -15.78
C ASP A 143 -5.81 -8.28 -14.31
N ASN A 144 -4.65 -8.86 -14.02
CA ASN A 144 -4.26 -9.27 -12.68
C ASN A 144 -3.45 -8.20 -11.91
N PHE A 145 -3.30 -7.02 -12.48
CA PHE A 145 -2.72 -5.88 -11.77
C PHE A 145 -3.64 -5.40 -10.66
N VAL A 146 -3.11 -5.31 -9.43
CA VAL A 146 -3.86 -4.88 -8.25
C VAL A 146 -3.61 -3.42 -7.95
N SER A 147 -2.35 -3.04 -7.76
CA SER A 147 -1.99 -1.66 -7.37
C SER A 147 -0.52 -1.36 -7.60
N LEU A 148 -0.25 -0.08 -7.80
CA LEU A 148 1.06 0.53 -7.61
C LEU A 148 1.07 1.25 -6.27
N ILE A 149 1.91 0.80 -5.35
CA ILE A 149 2.07 1.40 -4.04
C ILE A 149 3.31 2.30 -4.08
N SER A 150 3.14 3.58 -3.78
CA SER A 150 4.24 4.54 -3.61
C SER A 150 4.56 4.66 -2.13
N PHE A 151 5.84 4.61 -1.76
CA PHE A 151 6.25 4.77 -0.37
C PHE A 151 7.46 5.68 -0.24
N THR A 152 7.50 6.42 0.87
CA THR A 152 8.59 7.36 1.16
C THR A 152 9.79 6.60 1.73
N THR A 153 10.99 6.81 1.19
CA THR A 153 12.24 6.22 1.70
C THR A 153 13.10 7.24 2.42
N THR A 154 13.08 8.50 1.98
CA THR A 154 13.88 9.59 2.55
C THR A 154 13.15 10.91 2.40
N SER A 155 13.63 11.96 3.07
CA SER A 155 13.15 13.34 2.86
C SER A 155 13.55 13.97 1.52
N GLY A 156 14.30 13.23 0.69
CA GLY A 156 14.90 13.72 -0.55
C GLY A 156 16.21 14.48 -0.33
N PHE A 157 17.15 14.34 -1.27
CA PHE A 157 18.38 15.13 -1.28
C PHE A 157 18.25 16.27 -2.29
N PRO A 158 18.91 17.43 -2.06
CA PRO A 158 18.94 18.52 -3.04
C PRO A 158 19.40 18.02 -4.41
N SER A 159 18.66 18.35 -5.46
CA SER A 159 18.98 18.02 -6.85
C SER A 159 18.69 19.22 -7.75
N ASN A 160 19.20 19.22 -8.98
CA ASN A 160 18.90 20.27 -9.96
C ASN A 160 17.46 20.21 -10.51
N THR A 161 16.70 19.17 -10.16
CA THR A 161 15.30 18.97 -10.51
C THR A 161 14.50 18.59 -9.28
N LEU A 162 13.39 17.86 -9.42
CA LEU A 162 12.65 17.35 -8.27
C LEU A 162 13.48 16.27 -7.54
N SER A 163 13.60 16.42 -6.23
CA SER A 163 14.24 15.42 -5.38
C SER A 163 13.44 14.13 -5.36
N ARG A 164 14.13 13.00 -5.50
CA ARG A 164 13.51 11.69 -5.29
C ARG A 164 13.35 11.42 -3.80
N ALA A 165 12.14 11.12 -3.37
CA ALA A 165 11.81 10.90 -1.97
C ALA A 165 11.25 9.50 -1.68
N GLY A 166 11.03 8.67 -2.70
CA GLY A 166 10.42 7.37 -2.50
C GLY A 166 10.66 6.39 -3.64
N ASP A 167 10.20 5.18 -3.39
CA ASP A 167 10.20 4.05 -4.31
C ASP A 167 8.79 3.46 -4.47
N TYR A 168 8.68 2.36 -5.21
CA TYR A 168 7.42 1.75 -5.59
C TYR A 168 7.39 0.27 -5.28
N ILE A 169 6.21 -0.23 -4.94
CA ILE A 169 5.91 -1.66 -4.92
C ILE A 169 4.82 -1.93 -5.96
N VAL A 170 5.15 -2.76 -6.93
CA VAL A 170 4.20 -3.22 -7.95
C VAL A 170 3.54 -4.50 -7.44
N TRP A 171 2.21 -4.51 -7.36
CA TRP A 171 1.43 -5.61 -6.84
C TRP A 171 0.56 -6.26 -7.91
N TYR A 172 0.74 -7.56 -8.11
CA TYR A 172 -0.09 -8.42 -8.96
C TYR A 172 -0.68 -9.56 -8.17
N ALA A 173 -1.92 -9.92 -8.50
CA ALA A 173 -2.51 -11.19 -8.12
C ALA A 173 -2.10 -12.29 -9.10
N LYS A 174 -2.09 -13.55 -8.69
CA LYS A 174 -2.04 -14.66 -9.67
C LYS A 174 -3.34 -14.76 -10.45
N LYS A 175 -4.49 -14.60 -9.75
CA LYS A 175 -5.82 -14.40 -10.35
C LYS A 175 -6.59 -13.35 -9.56
N MET A 176 -6.98 -12.26 -10.21
CA MET A 176 -7.66 -11.14 -9.58
C MET A 176 -8.97 -11.55 -8.89
N GLU A 177 -9.75 -12.45 -9.52
CA GLU A 177 -11.04 -12.89 -8.98
C GLU A 177 -10.91 -13.74 -7.71
N GLN A 178 -9.72 -14.26 -7.42
CA GLN A 178 -9.47 -15.14 -6.28
C GLN A 178 -8.55 -14.53 -5.23
N ILE A 179 -8.13 -13.27 -5.41
CA ILE A 179 -7.18 -12.62 -4.52
C ILE A 179 -7.67 -12.61 -3.07
N LYS A 180 -6.80 -12.97 -2.14
CA LYS A 180 -7.06 -12.79 -0.71
C LYS A 180 -6.59 -11.41 -0.29
N TYR A 181 -7.54 -10.50 -0.09
CA TYR A 181 -7.27 -9.17 0.44
C TYR A 181 -8.10 -8.91 1.69
N ARG A 182 -7.45 -8.36 2.71
CA ARG A 182 -8.10 -7.85 3.92
C ARG A 182 -7.72 -6.39 4.07
N GLN A 183 -8.73 -5.51 4.06
CA GLN A 183 -8.49 -4.09 4.26
C GLN A 183 -7.79 -3.84 5.58
N LEU A 184 -6.63 -3.19 5.51
CA LEU A 184 -5.90 -2.69 6.67
C LEU A 184 -6.37 -1.27 6.98
N TYR A 185 -6.39 -0.94 8.27
CA TYR A 185 -6.85 0.35 8.76
C TYR A 185 -5.78 1.00 9.64
N LYS A 186 -5.72 2.32 9.55
CA LYS A 186 -4.89 3.17 10.41
C LYS A 186 -5.80 3.97 11.33
N THR A 187 -5.41 4.14 12.60
CA THR A 187 -6.12 4.99 13.55
C THR A 187 -6.11 6.43 13.04
N LYS A 188 -7.25 7.08 13.15
CA LYS A 188 -7.45 8.47 12.74
C LYS A 188 -7.22 9.39 13.94
N SER A 189 -6.30 10.34 13.80
CA SER A 189 -6.05 11.41 14.76
C SER A 189 -6.43 12.77 14.17
N VAL A 190 -6.81 13.69 15.03
CA VAL A 190 -7.11 15.07 14.62
C VAL A 190 -5.88 15.71 13.99
N GLY A 191 -6.06 16.31 12.80
CA GLY A 191 -4.95 16.89 12.04
C GLY A 191 -4.36 15.97 10.98
N ASP A 192 -4.61 14.67 11.04
CA ASP A 192 -4.21 13.72 9.99
C ASP A 192 -4.89 14.04 8.66
N GLU A 193 -4.30 13.56 7.57
CA GLU A 193 -4.94 13.60 6.26
C GLU A 193 -6.32 12.93 6.31
N GLY A 194 -7.36 13.64 5.85
CA GLY A 194 -8.77 13.21 5.97
C GLY A 194 -9.42 13.47 7.35
N ALA A 195 -8.66 14.00 8.33
CA ALA A 195 -9.17 14.44 9.62
C ALA A 195 -8.88 15.92 9.95
N THR A 196 -8.37 16.68 9.00
CA THR A 196 -8.03 18.11 9.15
C THR A 196 -9.23 19.02 9.45
N LYS A 197 -10.44 18.57 9.11
CA LYS A 197 -11.69 19.34 9.32
C LYS A 197 -12.29 19.14 10.71
N TYR A 198 -11.80 18.15 11.46
CA TYR A 198 -12.35 17.87 12.80
C TYR A 198 -11.85 18.88 13.83
N LYS A 199 -12.80 19.43 14.57
CA LYS A 199 -12.55 20.36 15.67
C LYS A 199 -13.30 19.91 16.93
N PRO A 200 -12.89 20.34 18.11
CA PRO A 200 -13.68 20.11 19.34
C PRO A 200 -15.14 20.52 19.12
N VAL A 201 -16.07 19.67 19.53
CA VAL A 201 -17.51 19.87 19.33
C VAL A 201 -17.98 21.20 19.94
N ASN A 202 -17.41 21.60 21.08
CA ASN A 202 -17.74 22.83 21.79
C ASN A 202 -17.33 24.13 21.07
N GLU A 203 -16.48 24.05 20.04
CA GLU A 203 -16.12 25.18 19.18
C GLU A 203 -17.18 25.52 18.13
N TYR A 204 -18.13 24.61 17.88
CA TYR A 204 -19.22 24.86 16.92
C TYR A 204 -20.40 25.54 17.62
N SER A 205 -20.67 26.81 17.28
CA SER A 205 -21.80 27.56 17.81
C SER A 205 -23.16 27.00 17.40
N SER A 206 -23.22 26.26 16.29
CA SER A 206 -24.43 25.62 15.76
C SER A 206 -24.79 24.32 16.49
N VAL A 207 -23.83 23.71 17.19
CA VAL A 207 -24.04 22.47 17.95
C VAL A 207 -24.53 22.81 19.36
N PRO A 208 -25.67 22.24 19.80
CA PRO A 208 -26.17 22.48 21.14
C PRO A 208 -25.16 21.98 22.20
N LYS A 209 -24.97 22.79 23.24
CA LYS A 209 -24.07 22.44 24.36
C LYS A 209 -24.57 21.22 25.12
N ASN A 210 -23.67 20.47 25.69
CA ASN A 210 -23.94 19.31 26.59
C ASN A 210 -24.64 18.11 25.92
N ILE A 211 -24.64 18.03 24.57
CA ILE A 211 -25.13 16.84 23.87
C ILE A 211 -24.02 15.80 23.70
N TYR A 212 -22.79 16.26 23.52
CA TYR A 212 -21.61 15.42 23.33
C TYR A 212 -20.60 15.66 24.43
N PRO A 213 -19.72 14.68 24.72
CA PRO A 213 -18.60 14.87 25.64
C PRO A 213 -17.69 16.04 25.21
N ASP A 214 -17.09 16.74 26.15
CA ASP A 214 -16.22 17.90 25.88
C ASP A 214 -14.96 17.54 25.08
N ASN A 215 -14.52 16.29 25.14
CA ASN A 215 -13.36 15.77 24.41
C ASN A 215 -13.72 15.14 23.05
N GLU A 216 -14.97 15.26 22.62
CA GLU A 216 -15.39 14.75 21.30
C GLU A 216 -15.01 15.76 20.20
N TYR A 217 -14.62 15.23 19.05
CA TYR A 217 -14.30 16.01 17.86
C TYR A 217 -15.32 15.75 16.76
N ALA A 218 -15.69 16.80 16.02
CA ALA A 218 -16.63 16.70 14.94
C ALA A 218 -16.18 17.45 13.70
N SER A 219 -16.74 17.08 12.53
CA SER A 219 -16.82 17.91 11.34
C SER A 219 -18.28 18.17 11.01
N ILE A 220 -18.57 19.36 10.47
CA ILE A 220 -19.90 19.73 10.01
C ILE A 220 -19.93 19.60 8.49
N ASP A 221 -20.61 18.57 7.99
CA ASP A 221 -20.60 18.20 6.58
C ASP A 221 -21.94 18.47 5.88
N SER A 222 -21.91 18.63 4.54
CA SER A 222 -23.11 18.74 3.74
C SER A 222 -23.89 17.42 3.72
N VAL A 223 -25.21 17.50 3.89
CA VAL A 223 -26.15 16.39 3.72
C VAL A 223 -26.66 16.24 2.28
N THR A 224 -26.19 17.09 1.36
CA THR A 224 -26.56 17.07 -0.06
C THR A 224 -25.42 16.64 -0.96
N SER A 225 -25.73 16.08 -2.12
CA SER A 225 -24.83 15.62 -3.19
C SER A 225 -25.37 16.10 -4.54
N GLN A 226 -24.47 16.18 -5.53
CA GLN A 226 -24.86 16.54 -6.91
C GLN A 226 -25.67 15.43 -7.56
N GLY A 227 -26.54 15.80 -8.50
CA GLY A 227 -27.46 14.93 -9.23
C GLY A 227 -28.90 15.14 -8.80
N GLU A 228 -29.82 14.82 -9.69
CA GLU A 228 -31.26 14.87 -9.42
C GLU A 228 -31.80 13.51 -9.04
N THR A 229 -32.83 13.48 -8.20
CA THR A 229 -33.55 12.25 -7.84
C THR A 229 -35.05 12.52 -7.89
N GLY A 230 -35.82 11.51 -8.28
CA GLY A 230 -37.28 11.60 -8.31
C GLY A 230 -37.96 11.36 -6.95
N SER A 231 -37.19 11.20 -5.86
CA SER A 231 -37.76 10.99 -4.54
C SER A 231 -38.17 12.26 -3.85
N GLU A 232 -39.01 12.16 -2.79
CA GLU A 232 -39.41 13.27 -1.95
C GLU A 232 -38.19 14.00 -1.38
N GLN A 233 -38.18 15.31 -1.49
CA GLN A 233 -37.07 16.17 -1.13
C GLN A 233 -37.35 17.11 0.05
N LEU A 234 -38.64 17.25 0.46
CA LEU A 234 -38.99 18.15 1.58
C LEU A 234 -38.72 17.46 2.93
N PHE A 235 -38.00 18.15 3.80
CA PHE A 235 -37.71 17.69 5.15
C PHE A 235 -37.94 18.83 6.15
N GLU A 236 -38.74 18.56 7.18
CA GLU A 236 -39.00 19.50 8.28
C GLU A 236 -38.08 19.25 9.47
N PHE A 237 -37.40 20.30 9.90
CA PHE A 237 -36.48 20.22 11.05
C PHE A 237 -36.52 21.51 11.88
N ARG A 238 -36.79 21.38 13.18
CA ARG A 238 -36.89 22.49 14.14
C ARG A 238 -37.82 23.63 13.64
N GLY A 239 -39.00 23.27 13.11
CA GLY A 239 -39.99 24.21 12.65
C GLY A 239 -39.67 24.93 11.33
N LYS A 240 -38.68 24.47 10.59
CA LYS A 240 -38.33 24.97 9.25
C LYS A 240 -38.36 23.83 8.24
N SER A 241 -38.77 24.15 7.04
CA SER A 241 -38.78 23.23 5.90
C SER A 241 -37.52 23.43 5.06
N PHE A 242 -36.86 22.33 4.69
CA PHE A 242 -35.64 22.29 3.91
C PHE A 242 -35.81 21.40 2.69
N SER A 243 -35.24 21.81 1.57
CA SER A 243 -35.10 21.02 0.36
C SER A 243 -33.69 21.17 -0.19
N PRO A 244 -33.17 20.19 -0.95
CA PRO A 244 -31.89 20.34 -1.60
C PRO A 244 -31.93 21.51 -2.59
N PRO A 245 -30.78 22.19 -2.81
CA PRO A 245 -30.65 23.14 -3.91
C PRO A 245 -30.94 22.50 -5.26
N ARG A 246 -31.29 23.29 -6.26
CA ARG A 246 -31.53 22.80 -7.62
C ARG A 246 -30.33 22.02 -8.16
N GLY A 247 -30.57 20.86 -8.75
CA GLY A 247 -29.52 19.95 -9.27
C GLY A 247 -28.82 19.16 -8.18
N MET A 248 -29.35 19.14 -6.95
CA MET A 248 -28.82 18.36 -5.83
C MET A 248 -29.92 17.47 -5.22
N HIS A 249 -29.47 16.48 -4.46
CA HIS A 249 -30.35 15.59 -3.68
C HIS A 249 -29.79 15.38 -2.29
N TRP A 250 -30.62 14.87 -1.38
CA TRP A 250 -30.16 14.41 -0.07
C TRP A 250 -29.26 13.18 -0.21
N LYS A 251 -28.16 13.12 0.53
CA LYS A 251 -27.28 11.93 0.59
C LYS A 251 -27.95 10.71 1.24
N THR A 252 -29.10 10.91 1.88
CA THR A 252 -29.90 9.85 2.51
C THR A 252 -31.39 10.15 2.26
N SER A 253 -32.27 9.19 2.54
CA SER A 253 -33.71 9.39 2.46
C SER A 253 -34.20 10.38 3.52
N VAL A 254 -35.42 10.93 3.35
CA VAL A 254 -36.06 11.76 4.37
C VAL A 254 -36.17 11.04 5.70
N ASP A 255 -36.46 9.73 5.71
CA ASP A 255 -36.45 8.93 6.96
C ASP A 255 -35.04 8.77 7.55
N GLY A 256 -34.00 8.74 6.71
CA GLY A 256 -32.61 8.82 7.17
C GLY A 256 -32.33 10.15 7.87
N LEU A 257 -32.80 11.26 7.32
CA LEU A 257 -32.69 12.58 7.97
C LEU A 257 -33.44 12.65 9.30
N LYS A 258 -34.65 12.09 9.39
CA LYS A 258 -35.41 11.99 10.66
C LYS A 258 -34.60 11.25 11.73
N ARG A 259 -34.02 10.08 11.38
CA ARG A 259 -33.16 9.32 12.32
C ARG A 259 -31.91 10.09 12.76
N LEU A 260 -31.30 10.87 11.85
CA LEU A 260 -30.19 11.76 12.20
C LEU A 260 -30.62 12.88 13.15
N ALA A 261 -31.83 13.45 12.94
CA ALA A 261 -32.40 14.45 13.82
C ALA A 261 -32.66 13.91 15.23
N GLU A 262 -33.27 12.74 15.35
CA GLU A 262 -33.53 12.05 16.63
C GLU A 262 -32.23 11.76 17.41
N LYS A 263 -31.15 11.49 16.70
CA LYS A 263 -29.81 11.25 17.29
C LYS A 263 -29.00 12.54 17.49
N ASN A 264 -29.63 13.72 17.34
CA ASN A 264 -28.98 15.03 17.43
C ASN A 264 -27.82 15.25 16.44
N ARG A 265 -27.82 14.53 15.30
CA ARG A 265 -26.75 14.57 14.31
C ARG A 265 -26.97 15.64 13.23
N LEU A 266 -28.01 16.48 13.34
CA LEU A 266 -28.27 17.57 12.40
C LEU A 266 -28.20 18.92 13.11
N VAL A 267 -27.64 19.90 12.43
CA VAL A 267 -27.63 21.32 12.80
C VAL A 267 -28.09 22.18 11.66
N ILE A 268 -28.55 23.38 11.98
CA ILE A 268 -28.88 24.41 11.00
C ILE A 268 -27.71 25.39 10.94
N GLU A 269 -27.14 25.58 9.75
CA GLU A 269 -26.16 26.63 9.45
C GLU A 269 -26.69 27.51 8.33
N GLY A 270 -27.01 28.75 8.67
CA GLY A 270 -27.70 29.68 7.75
C GLY A 270 -29.05 29.11 7.32
N ASN A 271 -29.22 28.92 5.99
CA ASN A 271 -30.41 28.35 5.38
C ASN A 271 -30.32 26.86 5.04
N SER A 272 -29.31 26.17 5.56
CA SER A 272 -29.05 24.77 5.22
C SER A 272 -28.98 23.91 6.47
N ILE A 273 -29.40 22.67 6.34
CA ILE A 273 -29.08 21.65 7.35
C ILE A 273 -27.72 21.01 7.03
N ARG A 274 -27.00 20.65 8.11
CA ARG A 274 -25.68 20.03 8.04
C ARG A 274 -25.66 18.79 8.93
N PHE A 275 -24.78 17.87 8.61
CA PHE A 275 -24.55 16.65 9.36
C PHE A 275 -23.35 16.78 10.29
N ILE A 276 -23.56 16.47 11.56
CA ILE A 276 -22.50 16.35 12.58
C ILE A 276 -21.89 14.96 12.46
N ARG A 277 -20.67 14.90 11.94
CA ARG A 277 -19.87 13.67 11.88
C ARG A 277 -18.88 13.70 13.04
N LEU A 278 -19.00 12.78 13.98
CA LEU A 278 -18.05 12.65 15.07
C LEU A 278 -16.81 11.87 14.60
N LEU A 279 -15.65 12.17 15.19
CA LEU A 279 -14.43 11.41 14.94
C LEU A 279 -14.60 9.95 15.40
N SER A 280 -15.31 9.76 16.53
CA SER A 280 -15.63 8.44 17.09
C SER A 280 -16.54 7.58 16.21
N ASP A 281 -17.29 8.15 15.25
CA ASP A 281 -18.11 7.38 14.30
C ASP A 281 -17.24 6.53 13.35
N TYR A 282 -16.05 7.04 13.00
CA TYR A 282 -15.08 6.41 12.10
C TYR A 282 -13.67 6.70 12.60
N PRO A 283 -13.24 6.01 13.68
CA PRO A 283 -11.94 6.27 14.32
C PRO A 283 -10.75 5.75 13.52
N VAL A 284 -11.01 5.20 12.34
CA VAL A 284 -9.99 4.65 11.45
C VAL A 284 -10.25 5.06 10.00
N PHE A 285 -9.20 5.02 9.16
CA PHE A 285 -9.35 5.02 7.70
C PHE A 285 -8.62 3.85 7.07
N PRO A 286 -9.12 3.39 5.91
CA PRO A 286 -8.46 2.34 5.18
C PRO A 286 -7.10 2.83 4.69
N ILE A 287 -6.08 1.98 4.78
CA ILE A 287 -4.79 2.24 4.15
C ILE A 287 -4.99 2.22 2.63
N ASN A 288 -4.44 3.21 1.96
CA ASN A 288 -4.42 3.35 0.51
C ASN A 288 -3.06 2.94 -0.07
N ASN A 289 -2.80 3.26 -1.34
CA ASN A 289 -1.56 2.94 -2.03
C ASN A 289 -0.48 4.05 -1.96
N LEU A 290 -0.64 5.01 -1.08
CA LEU A 290 0.36 6.05 -0.79
C LEU A 290 0.81 5.95 0.67
N TRP A 291 2.04 5.48 0.89
CA TRP A 291 2.60 5.24 2.21
C TRP A 291 3.66 6.29 2.53
N THR A 292 3.37 7.16 3.48
CA THR A 292 4.23 8.30 3.85
C THR A 292 4.91 8.13 5.20
N ASP A 293 4.63 7.03 5.90
CA ASP A 293 5.04 6.74 7.27
C ASP A 293 5.81 5.42 7.40
N VAL A 294 6.55 5.07 6.35
CA VAL A 294 7.39 3.86 6.29
C VAL A 294 8.81 4.17 6.74
#